data_78250a2a4883bf2d9a27b1bd2e9beebc
#
_entry.id   78250a2a4883bf2d9a27b1bd2e9beebc
#
_cell.length_a   1.000
_cell.length_b   1.000
_cell.length_c   1.000
_cell.angle_alpha   90.00
_cell.angle_beta   90.00
_cell.angle_gamma   90.00
#
_symmetry.space_group_name_H-M   'P 1'
#
loop_
_entity.id
_entity.type
_entity.pdbx_description
1 polymer ?
#
loop_
_entity_poly.entity_id
_entity_poly.type
_entity_poly.pdbx_seq_one_letter_code
_entity_poly.pdbx_strand_id
1 'polypeptide(L)'
;DRFPGVAAAIYTTRSDRPGARRYRLIMPFKEEVTDVVMYEAAARKVAELLGIDLFDKTTFQPERMMYWQSLSKDQTGLFEVFEGEPIDAEYLVGLYGDNEEWRDVRKWAFHSEVERDTRSIISKEMAKDPRDKEGLVGAFCRAYTIQAAIDKYLSDVYTEAENGRYTYVLGSGAAGLVVYDDVLCFSHHSTDP
;
A
#
# COMPACT_ATOMS: atom_id res chain seq x y z
N ASP A 1 -22.78 15.09 3.44
CA ASP A 1 -22.50 13.70 3.79
C ASP A 1 -22.39 12.89 2.50
N ARG A 2 -21.21 12.28 2.28
CA ARG A 2 -20.93 11.47 1.08
C ARG A 2 -21.13 9.98 1.32
N PHE A 3 -21.10 9.56 2.59
CA PHE A 3 -21.26 8.18 3.01
C PHE A 3 -22.29 8.10 4.16
N PRO A 4 -23.58 8.34 3.89
CA PRO A 4 -24.60 8.30 4.91
C PRO A 4 -24.75 6.87 5.45
N GLY A 5 -24.76 6.73 6.78
CA GLY A 5 -24.94 5.45 7.45
C GLY A 5 -23.71 4.52 7.41
N VAL A 6 -22.55 5.00 6.98
CA VAL A 6 -21.30 4.22 7.01
C VAL A 6 -20.53 4.50 8.30
N ALA A 7 -20.05 3.43 8.94
CA ALA A 7 -19.21 3.53 10.12
C ALA A 7 -17.86 4.18 9.76
N ALA A 8 -17.44 5.14 10.56
CA ALA A 8 -16.14 5.79 10.37
C ALA A 8 -15.60 6.33 11.69
N ALA A 9 -14.28 6.51 11.75
CA ALA A 9 -13.64 7.32 12.80
C ALA A 9 -12.67 8.31 12.17
N ILE A 10 -12.65 9.52 12.71
CA ILE A 10 -11.69 10.54 12.29
C ILE A 10 -10.95 11.08 13.50
N TYR A 11 -9.64 11.24 13.40
CA TYR A 11 -8.85 11.81 14.46
C TYR A 11 -7.65 12.61 13.96
N THR A 12 -7.24 13.59 14.78
CA THR A 12 -6.05 14.40 14.49
C THR A 12 -4.77 13.61 14.76
N THR A 13 -3.76 13.82 13.93
CA THR A 13 -2.44 13.20 14.09
C THR A 13 -1.54 14.03 15.01
N ARG A 14 -0.40 13.45 15.45
CA ARG A 14 0.62 14.17 16.23
C ARG A 14 1.18 15.40 15.52
N SER A 15 1.14 15.41 14.19
CA SER A 15 1.63 16.54 13.36
C SER A 15 0.57 17.59 13.06
N ASP A 16 -0.65 17.43 13.60
CA ASP A 16 -1.73 18.41 13.43
C ASP A 16 -1.37 19.73 14.10
N ARG A 17 -1.58 20.85 13.42
CA ARG A 17 -1.34 22.21 13.93
C ARG A 17 -2.41 23.17 13.43
N PRO A 18 -2.69 24.26 14.18
CA PRO A 18 -3.50 25.35 13.64
C PRO A 18 -2.93 25.85 12.32
N GLY A 19 -3.78 25.91 11.28
CA GLY A 19 -3.37 26.31 9.92
C GLY A 19 -2.73 25.21 9.06
N ALA A 20 -2.39 24.03 9.64
CA ALA A 20 -1.88 22.86 8.93
C ALA A 20 -2.52 21.60 9.51
N ARG A 21 -3.84 21.50 9.36
CA ARG A 21 -4.63 20.41 9.94
C ARG A 21 -4.28 19.08 9.30
N ARG A 22 -4.17 18.03 10.14
CA ARG A 22 -3.86 16.67 9.72
C ARG A 22 -4.72 15.66 10.44
N TYR A 23 -5.46 14.89 9.67
CA TYR A 23 -6.39 13.90 10.16
C TYR A 23 -6.04 12.50 9.66
N ARG A 24 -6.56 11.50 10.33
CA ARG A 24 -6.71 10.13 9.82
C ARG A 24 -8.18 9.78 9.80
N LEU A 25 -8.59 9.16 8.71
CA LEU A 25 -9.91 8.60 8.51
C LEU A 25 -9.78 7.08 8.51
N ILE A 26 -10.58 6.42 9.33
CA ILE A 26 -10.73 4.97 9.36
C ILE A 26 -12.16 4.66 8.93
N MET A 27 -12.32 3.79 7.95
CA MET A 27 -13.59 3.25 7.50
C MET A 27 -13.43 1.73 7.45
N PRO A 28 -14.07 0.95 8.35
CA PRO A 28 -13.93 -0.48 8.37
C PRO A 28 -14.60 -1.11 7.15
N PHE A 29 -13.94 -2.09 6.54
CA PHE A 29 -14.59 -2.91 5.53
C PHE A 29 -15.50 -3.95 6.18
N LYS A 30 -16.58 -4.30 5.48
CA LYS A 30 -17.54 -5.31 5.91
C LYS A 30 -16.94 -6.70 5.96
N GLU A 31 -16.10 -7.02 4.97
CA GLU A 31 -15.38 -8.27 4.84
C GLU A 31 -13.87 -8.00 4.74
N GLU A 32 -13.06 -8.99 5.07
CA GLU A 32 -11.62 -8.92 4.89
C GLU A 32 -11.25 -8.79 3.41
N VAL A 33 -10.46 -7.80 3.05
CA VAL A 33 -9.97 -7.58 1.68
C VAL A 33 -8.52 -8.06 1.60
N THR A 34 -8.31 -9.22 1.02
CA THR A 34 -6.98 -9.83 0.83
C THR A 34 -6.34 -9.49 -0.51
N ASP A 35 -7.13 -9.09 -1.52
CA ASP A 35 -6.63 -8.60 -2.81
C ASP A 35 -6.11 -7.17 -2.63
N VAL A 36 -4.79 -7.02 -2.70
CA VAL A 36 -4.07 -5.73 -2.57
C VAL A 36 -4.54 -4.70 -3.60
N VAL A 37 -4.83 -5.15 -4.82
CA VAL A 37 -5.31 -4.28 -5.91
C VAL A 37 -6.71 -3.78 -5.60
N MET A 38 -7.58 -4.66 -5.10
CA MET A 38 -8.94 -4.31 -4.67
C MET A 38 -8.91 -3.31 -3.51
N TYR A 39 -8.05 -3.54 -2.52
CA TYR A 39 -7.87 -2.62 -1.40
C TYR A 39 -7.50 -1.21 -1.88
N GLU A 40 -6.46 -1.09 -2.72
CA GLU A 40 -6.00 0.21 -3.22
C GLU A 40 -7.08 0.89 -4.08
N ALA A 41 -7.75 0.14 -4.96
CA ALA A 41 -8.85 0.66 -5.78
C ALA A 41 -10.00 1.19 -4.91
N ALA A 42 -10.45 0.42 -3.92
CA ALA A 42 -11.51 0.82 -3.01
C ALA A 42 -11.13 2.09 -2.20
N ALA A 43 -9.92 2.12 -1.64
CA ALA A 43 -9.42 3.28 -0.90
C ALA A 43 -9.32 4.54 -1.77
N ARG A 44 -8.87 4.41 -3.01
CA ARG A 44 -8.83 5.51 -3.98
C ARG A 44 -10.22 5.97 -4.41
N LYS A 45 -11.20 5.05 -4.50
CA LYS A 45 -12.60 5.43 -4.79
C LYS A 45 -13.19 6.24 -3.64
N VAL A 46 -12.94 5.89 -2.39
CA VAL A 46 -13.34 6.71 -1.24
C VAL A 46 -12.71 8.10 -1.33
N ALA A 47 -11.42 8.17 -1.61
CA ALA A 47 -10.72 9.45 -1.73
C ALA A 47 -11.21 10.29 -2.91
N GLU A 48 -11.56 9.68 -4.05
CA GLU A 48 -12.18 10.34 -5.19
C GLU A 48 -13.51 11.01 -4.78
N LEU A 49 -14.36 10.27 -4.08
CA LEU A 49 -15.68 10.75 -3.64
C LEU A 49 -15.60 11.86 -2.57
N LEU A 50 -14.55 11.85 -1.75
CA LEU A 50 -14.32 12.88 -0.73
C LEU A 50 -13.51 14.08 -1.26
N GLY A 51 -12.73 13.87 -2.31
CA GLY A 51 -11.78 14.80 -2.88
C GLY A 51 -10.35 14.29 -2.69
N ILE A 52 -9.72 13.82 -3.78
CA ILE A 52 -8.39 13.19 -3.75
C ILE A 52 -7.31 14.09 -3.14
N ASP A 53 -7.41 15.40 -3.32
CA ASP A 53 -6.43 16.38 -2.81
C ASP A 53 -6.43 16.52 -1.28
N LEU A 54 -7.43 15.96 -0.60
CA LEU A 54 -7.48 15.90 0.87
C LEU A 54 -6.60 14.79 1.45
N PHE A 55 -6.12 13.88 0.61
CA PHE A 55 -5.38 12.68 1.03
C PHE A 55 -3.90 12.78 0.71
N ASP A 56 -3.06 12.18 1.56
CA ASP A 56 -1.64 11.99 1.27
C ASP A 56 -1.47 10.93 0.18
N LYS A 57 -0.54 11.14 -0.75
CA LYS A 57 -0.27 10.25 -1.89
C LYS A 57 0.05 8.82 -1.49
N THR A 58 0.65 8.65 -0.30
CA THR A 58 1.08 7.34 0.21
C THR A 58 0.01 6.63 1.03
N THR A 59 -1.16 7.26 1.24
CA THR A 59 -2.23 6.72 2.11
C THR A 59 -2.86 5.44 1.58
N PHE A 60 -2.74 5.19 0.28
CA PHE A 60 -3.40 4.08 -0.42
C PHE A 60 -2.59 2.78 -0.42
N GLN A 61 -1.38 2.79 0.13
CA GLN A 61 -0.52 1.61 0.23
C GLN A 61 -1.06 0.68 1.33
N PRO A 62 -1.39 -0.60 1.04
CA PRO A 62 -1.97 -1.52 2.02
C PRO A 62 -1.05 -1.80 3.21
N GLU A 63 0.27 -1.83 2.95
CA GLU A 63 1.31 -2.03 3.95
C GLU A 63 1.57 -0.79 4.83
N ARG A 64 0.91 0.33 4.53
CA ARG A 64 1.13 1.59 5.23
C ARG A 64 0.68 1.52 6.67
N MET A 65 1.63 1.58 7.59
CA MET A 65 1.33 1.59 9.01
C MET A 65 0.57 2.86 9.42
N MET A 66 -0.52 2.67 10.14
CA MET A 66 -1.33 3.74 10.70
C MET A 66 -1.22 3.73 12.22
N TYR A 67 -0.64 4.79 12.79
CA TYR A 67 -0.53 4.94 14.24
C TYR A 67 -1.84 5.45 14.85
N TRP A 68 -2.16 4.97 16.05
CA TRP A 68 -3.23 5.53 16.86
C TRP A 68 -2.98 7.00 17.17
N GLN A 69 -4.05 7.70 17.60
CA GLN A 69 -3.94 9.08 18.00
C GLN A 69 -2.89 9.24 19.09
N SER A 70 -1.96 10.16 18.87
CA SER A 70 -0.94 10.55 19.83
C SER A 70 -0.85 12.08 19.81
N LEU A 71 -0.96 12.69 20.97
CA LEU A 71 -0.97 14.13 21.14
C LEU A 71 0.19 14.56 22.03
N SER A 72 0.77 15.72 21.75
CA SER A 72 1.67 16.41 22.69
C SER A 72 0.85 17.14 23.75
N LYS A 73 1.50 17.48 24.88
CA LYS A 73 0.81 18.10 26.04
C LYS A 73 0.12 19.42 25.72
N ASP A 74 0.61 20.13 24.73
CA ASP A 74 0.13 21.43 24.25
C ASP A 74 -0.85 21.34 23.08
N GLN A 75 -1.22 20.13 22.67
CA GLN A 75 -2.07 19.87 21.51
C GLN A 75 -3.48 19.48 21.94
N THR A 76 -4.48 20.14 21.38
CA THR A 76 -5.87 19.71 21.49
C THR A 76 -6.23 18.86 20.28
N GLY A 77 -6.53 17.59 20.53
CA GLY A 77 -6.93 16.65 19.48
C GLY A 77 -8.43 16.59 19.24
N LEU A 78 -8.79 16.17 18.06
CA LEU A 78 -10.15 15.75 17.70
C LEU A 78 -10.15 14.22 17.61
N PHE A 79 -11.19 13.59 18.13
CA PHE A 79 -11.51 12.18 17.89
C PHE A 79 -13.03 12.07 17.80
N GLU A 80 -13.53 11.70 16.63
CA GLU A 80 -14.97 11.53 16.39
C GLU A 80 -15.23 10.15 15.79
N VAL A 81 -16.32 9.53 16.22
CA VAL A 81 -16.81 8.26 15.69
C VAL A 81 -18.19 8.50 15.10
N PHE A 82 -18.38 7.99 13.90
CA PHE A 82 -19.65 7.98 13.19
C PHE A 82 -20.21 6.56 13.21
N GLU A 83 -21.34 6.40 13.88
CA GLU A 83 -22.05 5.14 13.94
C GLU A 83 -22.64 4.79 12.57
N GLY A 84 -22.57 3.52 12.20
CA GLY A 84 -23.11 3.03 10.93
C GLY A 84 -22.63 1.62 10.62
N GLU A 85 -22.87 1.19 9.39
CA GLU A 85 -22.44 -0.10 8.88
C GLU A 85 -21.02 -0.01 8.27
N PRO A 86 -20.21 -1.07 8.39
CA PRO A 86 -18.95 -1.15 7.66
C PRO A 86 -19.19 -1.02 6.15
N ILE A 87 -18.22 -0.41 5.45
CA ILE A 87 -18.34 -0.19 4.01
C ILE A 87 -18.03 -1.46 3.21
N ASP A 88 -18.80 -1.69 2.17
CA ASP A 88 -18.59 -2.83 1.26
C ASP A 88 -17.52 -2.48 0.21
N ALA A 89 -16.42 -3.24 0.20
CA ALA A 89 -15.34 -3.05 -0.77
C ALA A 89 -15.79 -3.38 -2.20
N GLU A 90 -16.64 -4.40 -2.38
CA GLU A 90 -17.17 -4.76 -3.70
C GLU A 90 -18.06 -3.66 -4.27
N TYR A 91 -18.89 -3.03 -3.43
CA TYR A 91 -19.64 -1.86 -3.81
C TYR A 91 -18.74 -0.73 -4.30
N LEU A 92 -17.65 -0.42 -3.56
CA LEU A 92 -16.73 0.65 -3.95
C LEU A 92 -16.03 0.37 -5.28
N VAL A 93 -15.54 -0.86 -5.48
CA VAL A 93 -14.88 -1.20 -6.74
C VAL A 93 -15.87 -1.32 -7.90
N GLY A 94 -17.12 -1.68 -7.65
CA GLY A 94 -18.19 -1.68 -8.63
C GLY A 94 -18.47 -0.29 -9.22
N LEU A 95 -18.14 0.79 -8.50
CA LEU A 95 -18.26 2.16 -9.00
C LEU A 95 -17.28 2.52 -10.13
N TYR A 96 -16.31 1.67 -10.43
CA TYR A 96 -15.42 1.83 -11.58
C TYR A 96 -16.05 1.36 -12.90
N GLY A 97 -17.06 0.51 -12.83
CA GLY A 97 -17.76 -0.10 -13.96
C GLY A 97 -17.78 -1.62 -13.89
N ASP A 98 -18.33 -2.25 -14.91
CA ASP A 98 -18.47 -3.70 -15.02
C ASP A 98 -17.14 -4.39 -15.40
N ASN A 99 -17.11 -5.73 -15.30
CA ASN A 99 -15.99 -6.57 -15.75
C ASN A 99 -14.63 -6.25 -15.11
N GLU A 100 -14.61 -6.01 -13.80
CA GLU A 100 -13.38 -5.75 -13.02
C GLU A 100 -12.57 -4.52 -13.53
N GLU A 101 -13.24 -3.51 -14.05
CA GLU A 101 -12.60 -2.28 -14.53
C GLU A 101 -11.75 -1.58 -13.45
N TRP A 102 -12.01 -1.87 -12.20
CA TRP A 102 -11.19 -1.41 -11.07
C TRP A 102 -9.75 -1.95 -11.08
N ARG A 103 -9.45 -3.01 -11.85
CA ARG A 103 -8.08 -3.49 -12.04
C ARG A 103 -7.28 -2.61 -13.00
N ASP A 104 -7.94 -1.80 -13.80
CA ASP A 104 -7.25 -0.83 -14.66
C ASP A 104 -6.85 0.41 -13.86
N VAL A 105 -5.58 0.47 -13.48
CA VAL A 105 -4.98 1.57 -12.72
C VAL A 105 -5.26 2.95 -13.35
N ARG A 106 -5.44 3.03 -14.65
CA ARG A 106 -5.73 4.30 -15.36
C ARG A 106 -7.09 4.90 -14.99
N LYS A 107 -8.00 4.09 -14.45
CA LYS A 107 -9.32 4.51 -13.98
C LYS A 107 -9.32 5.02 -12.54
N TRP A 108 -8.23 4.83 -11.82
CA TRP A 108 -8.11 5.25 -10.44
C TRP A 108 -7.93 6.76 -10.30
N ALA A 109 -8.32 7.29 -9.15
CA ALA A 109 -8.05 8.67 -8.82
C ALA A 109 -6.58 8.87 -8.41
N PHE A 110 -5.96 9.91 -8.95
CA PHE A 110 -4.61 10.35 -8.65
C PHE A 110 -4.56 11.87 -8.52
N HIS A 111 -3.56 12.39 -7.83
CA HIS A 111 -3.35 13.83 -7.68
C HIS A 111 -2.88 14.49 -8.98
N SER A 112 -2.32 13.73 -9.91
CA SER A 112 -1.89 14.21 -11.21
C SER A 112 -1.89 13.11 -12.28
N GLU A 113 -1.95 13.50 -13.54
CA GLU A 113 -1.83 12.56 -14.67
C GLU A 113 -0.45 11.88 -14.71
N VAL A 114 0.61 12.62 -14.38
CA VAL A 114 1.98 12.07 -14.32
C VAL A 114 2.09 10.94 -13.29
N GLU A 115 1.45 11.10 -12.11
CA GLU A 115 1.41 10.05 -11.10
C GLU A 115 0.65 8.81 -11.59
N ARG A 116 -0.50 9.01 -12.24
CA ARG A 116 -1.31 7.95 -12.86
C ARG A 116 -0.51 7.16 -13.89
N ASP A 117 0.15 7.88 -14.81
CA ASP A 117 0.93 7.28 -15.89
C ASP A 117 2.11 6.48 -15.34
N THR A 118 2.83 7.04 -14.36
CA THR A 118 3.93 6.36 -13.66
C THR A 118 3.44 5.09 -12.99
N ARG A 119 2.34 5.15 -12.24
CA ARG A 119 1.76 3.97 -11.59
C ARG A 119 1.29 2.92 -12.58
N SER A 120 0.70 3.35 -13.70
CA SER A 120 0.26 2.44 -14.78
C SER A 120 1.44 1.71 -15.43
N ILE A 121 2.56 2.39 -15.66
CA ILE A 121 3.78 1.76 -16.20
C ILE A 121 4.34 0.75 -15.20
N ILE A 122 4.48 1.14 -13.94
CA ILE A 122 4.98 0.26 -12.87
C ILE A 122 4.08 -0.98 -12.75
N SER A 123 2.76 -0.81 -12.71
CA SER A 123 1.81 -1.92 -12.62
C SER A 123 1.95 -2.91 -13.78
N LYS A 124 2.09 -2.41 -15.01
CA LYS A 124 2.31 -3.27 -16.19
C LYS A 124 3.64 -4.01 -16.15
N GLU A 125 4.69 -3.37 -15.66
CA GLU A 125 6.00 -4.00 -15.56
C GLU A 125 6.06 -5.02 -14.41
N MET A 126 5.38 -4.76 -13.30
CA MET A 126 5.26 -5.71 -12.19
C MET A 126 4.41 -6.95 -12.53
N ALA A 127 3.42 -6.79 -13.41
CA ALA A 127 2.59 -7.91 -13.86
C ALA A 127 3.32 -8.89 -14.79
N LYS A 128 4.49 -8.52 -15.33
CA LYS A 128 5.30 -9.40 -16.18
C LYS A 128 6.20 -10.28 -15.33
N ASP A 129 6.25 -11.57 -15.67
CA ASP A 129 7.26 -12.45 -15.09
C ASP A 129 8.67 -11.86 -15.37
N PRO A 130 9.49 -11.64 -14.34
CA PRO A 130 10.82 -11.06 -14.55
C PRO A 130 11.72 -11.91 -15.46
N ARG A 131 11.42 -13.21 -15.60
CA ARG A 131 12.12 -14.12 -16.50
C ARG A 131 11.81 -13.87 -17.97
N ASP A 132 10.67 -13.28 -18.28
CA ASP A 132 10.24 -12.91 -19.63
C ASP A 132 10.82 -11.56 -20.09
N LYS A 133 11.47 -10.81 -19.19
CA LYS A 133 12.08 -9.54 -19.54
C LYS A 133 13.29 -9.74 -20.46
N GLU A 134 13.48 -8.80 -21.39
CA GLU A 134 14.65 -8.76 -22.25
C GLU A 134 15.88 -8.21 -21.52
N GLY A 135 17.06 -8.41 -22.12
CA GLY A 135 18.30 -7.86 -21.63
C GLY A 135 18.86 -8.54 -20.37
N LEU A 136 19.67 -7.81 -19.60
CA LEU A 136 20.40 -8.38 -18.46
C LEU A 136 19.48 -8.81 -17.32
N VAL A 137 18.40 -8.08 -17.07
CA VAL A 137 17.45 -8.41 -15.99
C VAL A 137 16.81 -9.78 -16.25
N GLY A 138 16.24 -9.98 -17.45
CA GLY A 138 15.64 -11.27 -17.79
C GLY A 138 16.65 -12.41 -17.84
N ALA A 139 17.85 -12.15 -18.36
CA ALA A 139 18.93 -13.16 -18.37
C ALA A 139 19.33 -13.58 -16.94
N PHE A 140 19.46 -12.62 -16.02
CA PHE A 140 19.72 -12.88 -14.62
C PHE A 140 18.60 -13.68 -13.96
N CYS A 141 17.35 -13.27 -14.11
CA CYS A 141 16.20 -13.95 -13.52
C CYS A 141 15.95 -15.36 -14.08
N ARG A 142 16.41 -15.65 -15.29
CA ARG A 142 16.42 -17.02 -15.83
C ARG A 142 17.56 -17.87 -15.30
N ALA A 143 18.67 -17.25 -14.94
CA ALA A 143 19.87 -17.95 -14.45
C ALA A 143 19.85 -18.23 -12.95
N TYR A 144 19.16 -17.38 -12.17
CA TYR A 144 19.13 -17.46 -10.72
C TYR A 144 17.70 -17.33 -10.21
N THR A 145 17.34 -18.17 -9.24
CA THR A 145 16.21 -17.92 -8.35
C THR A 145 16.58 -16.84 -7.35
N ILE A 146 15.60 -16.28 -6.64
CA ILE A 146 15.86 -15.25 -5.61
C ILE A 146 16.78 -15.80 -4.53
N GLN A 147 16.50 -17.01 -4.03
CA GLN A 147 17.32 -17.64 -3.00
C GLN A 147 18.76 -17.85 -3.48
N ALA A 148 18.93 -18.42 -4.66
CA ALA A 148 20.27 -18.63 -5.24
C ALA A 148 21.04 -17.31 -5.47
N ALA A 149 20.33 -16.23 -5.81
CA ALA A 149 20.93 -14.92 -5.98
C ALA A 149 21.37 -14.31 -4.64
N ILE A 150 20.54 -14.43 -3.59
CA ILE A 150 20.88 -13.97 -2.23
C ILE A 150 22.11 -14.75 -1.72
N ASP A 151 22.09 -16.07 -1.78
CA ASP A 151 23.18 -16.91 -1.30
C ASP A 151 24.51 -16.61 -2.00
N LYS A 152 24.46 -16.31 -3.28
CA LYS A 152 25.67 -16.10 -4.08
C LYS A 152 26.22 -14.68 -4.02
N TYR A 153 25.34 -13.66 -3.97
CA TYR A 153 25.73 -12.27 -4.17
C TYR A 153 25.43 -11.36 -2.98
N LEU A 154 24.58 -11.81 -2.06
CA LEU A 154 24.06 -11.00 -0.96
C LEU A 154 24.13 -11.72 0.39
N SER A 155 24.95 -12.78 0.51
CA SER A 155 25.08 -13.55 1.75
C SER A 155 25.68 -12.77 2.92
N ASP A 156 26.38 -11.67 2.64
CA ASP A 156 26.89 -10.71 3.63
C ASP A 156 25.91 -9.55 3.91
N VAL A 157 24.85 -9.44 3.11
CA VAL A 157 23.84 -8.39 3.21
C VAL A 157 22.57 -8.90 3.90
N TYR A 158 22.17 -10.13 3.59
CA TYR A 158 20.97 -10.75 4.13
C TYR A 158 21.29 -12.09 4.80
N THR A 159 20.68 -12.31 5.96
CA THR A 159 20.69 -13.61 6.64
C THR A 159 19.30 -14.23 6.59
N GLU A 160 19.26 -15.53 6.33
CA GLU A 160 18.01 -16.29 6.30
C GLU A 160 17.34 -16.25 7.68
N ALA A 161 16.04 -16.05 7.68
CA ALA A 161 15.15 -16.13 8.83
C ALA A 161 14.12 -17.24 8.60
N GLU A 162 13.21 -17.46 9.53
CA GLU A 162 12.19 -18.49 9.39
C GLU A 162 11.22 -18.21 8.23
N ASN A 163 10.64 -19.27 7.67
CA ASN A 163 9.59 -19.23 6.65
C ASN A 163 9.96 -18.53 5.33
N GLY A 164 11.21 -18.72 4.85
CA GLY A 164 11.65 -18.15 3.57
C GLY A 164 11.77 -16.63 3.56
N ARG A 165 11.95 -16.05 4.73
CA ARG A 165 12.21 -14.61 4.90
C ARG A 165 13.69 -14.37 5.14
N TYR A 166 14.12 -13.12 4.94
CA TYR A 166 15.49 -12.72 5.18
C TYR A 166 15.53 -11.44 6.02
N THR A 167 16.60 -11.32 6.79
CA THR A 167 16.91 -10.15 7.62
C THR A 167 18.06 -9.38 7.00
N TYR A 168 17.89 -8.09 6.77
CA TYR A 168 19.00 -7.20 6.40
C TYR A 168 19.96 -7.03 7.57
N VAL A 169 21.22 -7.33 7.38
CA VAL A 169 22.25 -7.40 8.46
C VAL A 169 22.43 -6.06 9.16
N LEU A 170 22.32 -4.95 8.42
CA LEU A 170 22.44 -3.58 8.95
C LEU A 170 21.10 -2.93 9.26
N GLY A 171 19.99 -3.66 9.11
CA GLY A 171 18.63 -3.17 9.36
C GLY A 171 18.29 -3.13 10.85
N SER A 172 17.28 -2.33 11.17
CA SER A 172 16.74 -2.20 12.53
C SER A 172 15.70 -3.27 12.90
N GLY A 173 15.28 -4.10 11.94
CA GLY A 173 14.24 -5.11 12.10
C GLY A 173 14.66 -6.47 11.58
N ALA A 174 13.93 -7.51 11.96
CA ALA A 174 14.16 -8.89 11.52
C ALA A 174 13.13 -9.35 10.50
N ALA A 175 13.51 -10.29 9.61
CA ALA A 175 12.62 -10.98 8.65
C ALA A 175 11.82 -10.02 7.74
N GLY A 176 12.40 -8.89 7.38
CA GLY A 176 11.77 -7.85 6.57
C GLY A 176 11.63 -8.18 5.10
N LEU A 177 12.60 -8.89 4.52
CA LEU A 177 12.57 -9.31 3.13
C LEU A 177 11.77 -10.60 2.99
N VAL A 178 10.73 -10.57 2.17
CA VAL A 178 9.87 -11.73 1.86
C VAL A 178 10.11 -12.17 0.44
N VAL A 179 10.29 -13.47 0.23
CA VAL A 179 10.46 -14.09 -1.09
C VAL A 179 9.14 -14.75 -1.50
N TYR A 180 8.68 -14.47 -2.72
CA TYR A 180 7.45 -14.99 -3.30
C TYR A 180 7.77 -15.92 -4.46
N ASP A 181 7.37 -17.19 -4.33
CA ASP A 181 7.54 -18.24 -5.35
C ASP A 181 8.97 -18.36 -5.89
N ASP A 182 9.97 -17.91 -5.14
CA ASP A 182 11.39 -17.84 -5.52
C ASP A 182 11.67 -17.05 -6.83
N VAL A 183 10.74 -16.18 -7.21
CA VAL A 183 10.78 -15.36 -8.44
C VAL A 183 10.85 -13.88 -8.14
N LEU A 184 10.19 -13.45 -7.06
CA LEU A 184 10.12 -12.06 -6.63
C LEU A 184 10.47 -11.95 -5.16
N CYS A 185 10.99 -10.80 -4.75
CA CYS A 185 11.16 -10.48 -3.35
C CYS A 185 10.73 -9.03 -3.08
N PHE A 186 10.29 -8.78 -1.86
CA PHE A 186 9.92 -7.45 -1.41
C PHE A 186 10.37 -7.24 0.03
N SER A 187 11.01 -6.10 0.30
CA SER A 187 11.33 -5.71 1.68
C SER A 187 10.26 -4.82 2.27
N HIS A 188 9.79 -5.18 3.46
CA HIS A 188 8.85 -4.41 4.27
C HIS A 188 9.56 -3.42 5.20
N HIS A 189 10.89 -3.36 5.17
CA HIS A 189 11.70 -2.44 5.97
C HIS A 189 12.19 -1.26 5.13
N SER A 190 11.95 -0.04 5.63
CA SER A 190 12.41 1.20 4.99
C SER A 190 13.91 1.43 5.03
N THR A 191 14.64 0.61 5.80
CA THR A 191 16.11 0.69 5.94
C THR A 191 16.84 -0.28 5.02
N ASP A 192 16.13 -1.18 4.37
CA ASP A 192 16.72 -2.10 3.39
C ASP A 192 17.08 -1.37 2.10
N PRO A 193 18.17 -1.74 1.43
CA PRO A 193 18.62 -1.09 0.20
C PRO A 193 17.66 -1.27 -0.96
#